data_a05572bba456e1fe2c6c431c0bd94c4d
#
_entry.id   a05572bba456e1fe2c6c431c0bd94c4d
#
_cell.length_a   1.000
_cell.length_b   1.000
_cell.length_c   1.000
_cell.angle_alpha   90.00
_cell.angle_beta   90.00
_cell.angle_gamma   90.00
#
_symmetry.space_group_name_H-M   'P 1'
#
loop_
_entity.id
_entity.type
_entity.pdbx_description
1 polymer ?
#
loop_
_entity_poly.entity_id
_entity_poly.type
_entity_poly.pdbx_seq_one_letter_code
_entity_poly.pdbx_strand_id
1 'polypeptide(L)'
;MIFADDIKIATAYTFSVPIAQTGDEVYLDEPNISIRWRSVPQLLYAEWKGFATSEEFRSALLTGVRAMRERHVISYVSDGRKAKVVLPDDEKWAREVWLPQAVAAGLKRMAVVTASAGLSKMAYEDAAHAMDSHGLSMRTFDSVAEATTWALTGLKPVAL
;
A
#
# COMPACT_ATOMS: atom_id res chain seq x y z
N MET A 1 -6.98 29.41 -3.16
CA MET A 1 -8.13 29.36 -2.27
C MET A 1 -8.67 27.93 -2.27
N ILE A 2 -8.72 27.29 -1.10
CA ILE A 2 -9.31 25.96 -0.97
C ILE A 2 -10.81 26.14 -0.74
N PHE A 3 -11.60 25.55 -1.63
CA PHE A 3 -13.05 25.59 -1.50
C PHE A 3 -13.53 24.48 -0.54
N ALA A 4 -14.68 24.70 0.10
CA ALA A 4 -15.26 23.72 1.01
C ALA A 4 -15.48 22.36 0.36
N ASP A 5 -15.72 22.34 -0.94
CA ASP A 5 -15.91 21.11 -1.71
C ASP A 5 -14.62 20.31 -1.84
N ASP A 6 -13.48 20.99 -1.96
CA ASP A 6 -12.18 20.32 -2.02
C ASP A 6 -11.85 19.63 -0.69
N ILE A 7 -12.20 20.24 0.42
CA ILE A 7 -12.03 19.65 1.75
C ILE A 7 -12.91 18.41 1.92
N LYS A 8 -14.14 18.45 1.45
CA LYS A 8 -15.05 17.30 1.48
C LYS A 8 -14.52 16.13 0.67
N ILE A 9 -14.01 16.39 -0.52
CA ILE A 9 -13.43 15.36 -1.40
C ILE A 9 -12.23 14.71 -0.70
N ALA A 10 -11.31 15.49 -0.17
CA ALA A 10 -10.15 14.98 0.55
C ALA A 10 -10.55 14.13 1.76
N THR A 11 -11.54 14.58 2.53
CA THR A 11 -12.05 13.84 3.69
C THR A 11 -12.69 12.52 3.28
N ALA A 12 -13.50 12.52 2.22
CA ALA A 12 -14.12 11.31 1.70
C ALA A 12 -13.08 10.27 1.27
N TYR A 13 -12.03 10.70 0.59
CA TYR A 13 -10.94 9.80 0.19
C TYR A 13 -10.14 9.28 1.38
N THR A 14 -10.02 10.04 2.44
CA THR A 14 -9.33 9.62 3.66
C THR A 14 -10.09 8.54 4.41
N PHE A 15 -11.42 8.58 4.42
CA PHE A 15 -12.26 7.70 5.22
C PHE A 15 -12.94 6.58 4.42
N SER A 16 -13.20 6.77 3.15
CA SER A 16 -13.86 5.77 2.30
C SER A 16 -12.86 5.13 1.35
N VAL A 17 -12.09 4.22 1.87
CA VAL A 17 -11.15 3.49 1.03
C VAL A 17 -11.61 2.06 0.94
N PRO A 18 -11.28 1.45 -0.04
CA PRO A 18 -11.16 1.65 -1.46
C PRO A 18 -12.03 0.72 -2.21
N ILE A 19 -13.19 1.14 -2.32
CA ILE A 19 -14.05 0.57 -3.33
C ILE A 19 -13.55 1.16 -4.64
N ALA A 20 -13.43 0.35 -5.68
CA ALA A 20 -13.13 0.86 -7.00
C ALA A 20 -14.08 1.99 -7.31
N GLN A 21 -13.55 3.19 -7.45
CA GLN A 21 -14.34 4.36 -7.78
C GLN A 21 -14.21 4.66 -9.26
N THR A 22 -15.22 5.33 -9.80
CA THR A 22 -15.16 5.83 -11.16
C THR A 22 -13.95 6.75 -11.29
N GLY A 23 -13.02 6.41 -12.19
CA GLY A 23 -11.79 7.16 -12.40
C GLY A 23 -10.55 6.50 -11.80
N ASP A 24 -10.69 5.42 -11.01
CA ASP A 24 -9.54 4.61 -10.61
C ASP A 24 -9.03 3.84 -11.83
N GLU A 25 -7.71 3.84 -12.02
CA GLU A 25 -7.08 3.03 -13.06
C GLU A 25 -6.72 1.68 -12.50
N VAL A 26 -7.13 0.63 -13.18
CA VAL A 26 -6.89 -0.75 -12.78
C VAL A 26 -5.61 -1.25 -13.41
N TYR A 27 -4.63 -1.62 -12.59
CA TYR A 27 -3.38 -2.24 -13.02
C TYR A 27 -3.42 -3.75 -12.96
N LEU A 28 -4.16 -4.29 -12.00
CA LEU A 28 -4.36 -5.73 -11.84
C LEU A 28 -5.72 -5.97 -11.19
N ASP A 29 -6.48 -6.91 -11.71
CA ASP A 29 -7.77 -7.30 -11.15
C ASP A 29 -7.97 -8.81 -11.27
N GLU A 30 -7.39 -9.52 -10.30
CA GLU A 30 -7.46 -10.96 -10.20
C GLU A 30 -8.29 -11.38 -8.96
N PRO A 31 -8.80 -12.61 -8.89
CA PRO A 31 -9.61 -13.03 -7.74
C PRO A 31 -8.90 -12.91 -6.40
N ASN A 32 -7.59 -13.06 -6.37
CA ASN A 32 -6.78 -13.07 -5.16
C ASN A 32 -6.01 -11.77 -4.90
N ILE A 33 -5.92 -10.87 -5.89
CA ILE A 33 -5.26 -9.59 -5.75
C ILE A 33 -5.77 -8.57 -6.75
N SER A 34 -5.92 -7.32 -6.30
CA SER A 34 -6.17 -6.18 -7.17
C SER A 34 -5.20 -5.05 -6.87
N ILE A 35 -4.82 -4.30 -7.90
CA ILE A 35 -3.98 -3.11 -7.80
C ILE A 35 -4.66 -2.00 -8.58
N ARG A 36 -4.89 -0.87 -7.92
CA ARG A 36 -5.55 0.31 -8.49
C ARG A 36 -4.75 1.56 -8.18
N TRP A 37 -4.72 2.46 -9.13
CA TRP A 37 -4.18 3.79 -8.93
C TRP A 37 -5.31 4.81 -8.95
N ARG A 38 -5.28 5.70 -7.97
CA ARG A 38 -6.22 6.80 -7.84
C ARG A 38 -5.47 8.12 -8.06
N SER A 39 -6.04 8.98 -8.91
CA SER A 39 -5.40 10.25 -9.24
C SER A 39 -5.66 11.33 -8.20
N VAL A 40 -6.78 11.28 -7.49
CA VAL A 40 -7.17 12.30 -6.51
C VAL A 40 -7.79 11.65 -5.27
N PRO A 41 -7.11 11.70 -4.12
CA PRO A 41 -5.67 11.99 -3.98
C PRO A 41 -4.82 10.89 -4.62
N GLN A 42 -3.61 11.23 -5.02
CA GLN A 42 -2.70 10.27 -5.65
C GLN A 42 -2.33 9.15 -4.69
N LEU A 43 -2.78 7.96 -5.00
CA LEU A 43 -2.59 6.79 -4.15
C LEU A 43 -2.56 5.51 -4.99
N LEU A 44 -1.55 4.70 -4.79
CA LEU A 44 -1.56 3.31 -5.26
C LEU A 44 -2.13 2.43 -4.15
N TYR A 45 -3.05 1.57 -4.52
CA TYR A 45 -3.72 0.67 -3.59
C TYR A 45 -3.69 -0.76 -4.08
N ALA A 46 -3.21 -1.67 -3.25
CA ALA A 46 -3.27 -3.11 -3.49
C ALA A 46 -4.13 -3.79 -2.43
N GLU A 47 -4.99 -4.69 -2.85
CA GLU A 47 -5.78 -5.52 -1.96
C GLU A 47 -5.45 -6.99 -2.20
N TRP A 48 -4.90 -7.64 -1.17
CA TRP A 48 -4.61 -9.06 -1.15
C TRP A 48 -5.82 -9.79 -0.59
N LYS A 49 -6.53 -10.52 -1.46
CA LYS A 49 -7.83 -11.12 -1.12
C LYS A 49 -7.75 -12.58 -0.72
N GLY A 50 -6.58 -13.21 -0.86
CA GLY A 50 -6.40 -14.61 -0.55
C GLY A 50 -4.98 -15.09 -0.78
N PHE A 51 -4.83 -16.38 -1.04
CA PHE A 51 -3.55 -16.99 -1.33
C PHE A 51 -3.05 -16.56 -2.71
N ALA A 52 -1.76 -16.26 -2.77
CA ALA A 52 -1.05 -16.01 -4.02
C ALA A 52 0.14 -16.98 -4.11
N THR A 53 0.32 -17.59 -5.27
CA THR A 53 1.53 -18.35 -5.56
C THR A 53 2.74 -17.40 -5.59
N SER A 54 3.96 -17.96 -5.53
CA SER A 54 5.17 -17.14 -5.65
C SER A 54 5.20 -16.34 -6.94
N GLU A 55 4.80 -16.93 -8.05
CA GLU A 55 4.71 -16.24 -9.35
C GLU A 55 3.71 -15.09 -9.30
N GLU A 56 2.52 -15.32 -8.79
CA GLU A 56 1.47 -14.31 -8.65
C GLU A 56 1.90 -13.19 -7.72
N PHE A 57 2.50 -13.51 -6.58
CA PHE A 57 3.00 -12.56 -5.61
C PHE A 57 4.06 -11.63 -6.23
N ARG A 58 5.08 -12.23 -6.84
CA ARG A 58 6.17 -11.47 -7.45
C ARG A 58 5.69 -10.63 -8.64
N SER A 59 4.85 -11.20 -9.48
CA SER A 59 4.26 -10.50 -10.61
C SER A 59 3.41 -9.31 -10.18
N ALA A 60 2.61 -9.47 -9.13
CA ALA A 60 1.81 -8.38 -8.57
C ALA A 60 2.68 -7.24 -8.02
N LEU A 61 3.73 -7.57 -7.28
CA LEU A 61 4.67 -6.57 -6.78
C LEU A 61 5.36 -5.80 -7.91
N LEU A 62 5.75 -6.48 -8.99
CA LEU A 62 6.35 -5.82 -10.16
C LEU A 62 5.34 -4.98 -10.93
N THR A 63 4.09 -5.39 -10.99
CA THR A 63 2.99 -4.58 -11.55
C THR A 63 2.83 -3.28 -10.76
N GLY A 64 2.92 -3.36 -9.44
CA GLY A 64 2.93 -2.18 -8.58
C GLY A 64 4.08 -1.22 -8.88
N VAL A 65 5.29 -1.74 -9.09
CA VAL A 65 6.45 -0.92 -9.47
C VAL A 65 6.23 -0.24 -10.83
N ARG A 66 5.64 -0.93 -11.79
CA ARG A 66 5.29 -0.32 -13.07
C ARG A 66 4.35 0.87 -12.88
N ALA A 67 3.30 0.70 -12.07
CA ALA A 67 2.39 1.80 -11.74
C ALA A 67 3.11 2.96 -11.05
N MET A 68 4.02 2.65 -10.11
CA MET A 68 4.82 3.67 -9.42
C MET A 68 5.63 4.51 -10.40
N ARG A 69 6.25 3.89 -11.39
CA ARG A 69 7.03 4.59 -12.43
C ARG A 69 6.15 5.43 -13.34
N GLU A 70 5.06 4.87 -13.83
CA GLU A 70 4.17 5.52 -14.78
C GLU A 70 3.44 6.71 -14.18
N ARG A 71 3.09 6.63 -12.88
CA ARG A 71 2.26 7.62 -12.19
C ARG A 71 3.01 8.45 -11.16
N HIS A 72 4.32 8.28 -11.04
CA HIS A 72 5.14 8.97 -10.04
C HIS A 72 4.57 8.84 -8.63
N VAL A 73 4.21 7.61 -8.25
CA VAL A 73 3.59 7.29 -6.98
C VAL A 73 4.59 7.43 -5.85
N ILE A 74 4.21 8.15 -4.80
CA ILE A 74 5.00 8.27 -3.57
C ILE A 74 4.31 7.63 -2.38
N SER A 75 3.02 7.32 -2.49
CA SER A 75 2.19 6.78 -1.41
C SER A 75 1.51 5.48 -1.86
N TYR A 76 1.69 4.44 -1.06
CA TYR A 76 1.18 3.11 -1.37
C TYR A 76 0.51 2.51 -0.14
N VAL A 77 -0.70 2.00 -0.32
CA VAL A 77 -1.42 1.23 0.70
C VAL A 77 -1.52 -0.22 0.23
N SER A 78 -1.02 -1.13 1.05
CA SER A 78 -1.11 -2.57 0.83
C SER A 78 -2.06 -3.17 1.87
N ASP A 79 -3.28 -3.51 1.45
CA ASP A 79 -4.28 -4.11 2.32
C ASP A 79 -4.11 -5.63 2.35
N GLY A 80 -3.48 -6.10 3.41
CA GLY A 80 -3.19 -7.51 3.64
C GLY A 80 -4.10 -8.20 4.64
N ARG A 81 -5.25 -7.62 4.99
CA ARG A 81 -6.14 -8.20 6.01
C ARG A 81 -6.65 -9.60 5.65
N LYS A 82 -6.81 -9.88 4.38
CA LYS A 82 -7.26 -11.18 3.85
C LYS A 82 -6.13 -11.99 3.24
N ALA A 83 -4.91 -11.49 3.27
CA ALA A 83 -3.74 -12.18 2.74
C ALA A 83 -3.46 -13.44 3.53
N LYS A 84 -2.97 -14.45 2.82
CA LYS A 84 -2.44 -15.66 3.42
C LYS A 84 -0.93 -15.51 3.60
N VAL A 85 -0.32 -16.53 4.22
CA VAL A 85 1.12 -16.54 4.52
C VAL A 85 1.95 -16.32 3.25
N VAL A 86 2.90 -15.41 3.33
CA VAL A 86 3.94 -15.24 2.31
C VAL A 86 5.10 -16.16 2.66
N LEU A 87 5.62 -16.87 1.67
CA LEU A 87 6.74 -17.78 1.89
C LEU A 87 8.04 -17.01 2.18
N PRO A 88 8.93 -17.57 3.02
CA PRO A 88 10.19 -16.88 3.35
C PRO A 88 11.03 -16.47 2.13
N ASP A 89 11.08 -17.30 1.09
CA ASP A 89 11.81 -16.98 -0.14
C ASP A 89 11.19 -15.78 -0.88
N ASP A 90 9.87 -15.63 -0.82
CA ASP A 90 9.17 -14.49 -1.42
C ASP A 90 9.36 -13.21 -0.61
N GLU A 91 9.39 -13.32 0.71
CA GLU A 91 9.74 -12.18 1.57
C GLU A 91 11.17 -11.71 1.32
N LYS A 92 12.11 -12.64 1.18
CA LYS A 92 13.49 -12.33 0.85
C LYS A 92 13.59 -11.65 -0.51
N TRP A 93 12.91 -12.19 -1.52
CA TRP A 93 12.85 -11.61 -2.85
C TRP A 93 12.27 -10.18 -2.83
N ALA A 94 11.22 -9.97 -2.05
CA ALA A 94 10.63 -8.64 -1.90
C ALA A 94 11.62 -7.63 -1.32
N ARG A 95 12.41 -8.02 -0.33
CA ARG A 95 13.44 -7.14 0.24
C ARG A 95 14.61 -6.89 -0.72
N GLU A 96 15.08 -7.91 -1.40
CA GLU A 96 16.30 -7.85 -2.21
C GLU A 96 16.06 -7.35 -3.63
N VAL A 97 14.90 -7.63 -4.20
CA VAL A 97 14.59 -7.32 -5.61
C VAL A 97 13.54 -6.23 -5.74
N TRP A 98 12.40 -6.38 -5.07
CA TRP A 98 11.29 -5.44 -5.20
C TRP A 98 11.58 -4.09 -4.53
N LEU A 99 12.04 -4.11 -3.29
CA LEU A 99 12.25 -2.88 -2.51
C LEU A 99 13.17 -1.87 -3.20
N PRO A 100 14.35 -2.27 -3.71
CA PRO A 100 15.21 -1.32 -4.44
C PRO A 100 14.53 -0.71 -5.67
N GLN A 101 13.72 -1.49 -6.37
CA GLN A 101 12.98 -1.00 -7.54
C GLN A 101 11.87 -0.02 -7.15
N ALA A 102 11.14 -0.30 -6.07
CA ALA A 102 10.10 0.59 -5.57
C ALA A 102 10.69 1.94 -5.11
N VAL A 103 11.80 1.91 -4.39
CA VAL A 103 12.51 3.12 -3.96
C VAL A 103 13.03 3.90 -5.16
N ALA A 104 13.64 3.24 -6.13
CA ALA A 104 14.12 3.87 -7.36
C ALA A 104 12.98 4.46 -8.19
N ALA A 105 11.80 3.88 -8.12
CA ALA A 105 10.60 4.40 -8.78
C ALA A 105 10.01 5.65 -8.08
N GLY A 106 10.47 5.97 -6.87
CA GLY A 106 10.08 7.16 -6.13
C GLY A 106 9.15 6.91 -4.93
N LEU A 107 8.87 5.65 -4.60
CA LEU A 107 8.03 5.33 -3.44
C LEU A 107 8.68 5.84 -2.15
N LYS A 108 7.90 6.56 -1.34
CA LYS A 108 8.36 7.15 -0.07
C LYS A 108 7.65 6.59 1.15
N ARG A 109 6.37 6.27 1.03
CA ARG A 109 5.57 5.75 2.14
C ARG A 109 4.76 4.53 1.71
N MET A 110 4.85 3.48 2.49
CA MET A 110 4.08 2.25 2.33
C MET A 110 3.33 1.95 3.62
N ALA A 111 2.02 2.04 3.58
CA ALA A 111 1.14 1.65 4.67
C ALA A 111 0.66 0.23 4.45
N VAL A 112 0.88 -0.64 5.41
CA VAL A 112 0.42 -2.03 5.37
C VAL A 112 -0.72 -2.20 6.35
N VAL A 113 -1.87 -2.65 5.85
CA VAL A 113 -3.02 -2.98 6.70
C VAL A 113 -3.00 -4.47 6.96
N THR A 114 -2.96 -4.85 8.23
CA THR A 114 -2.94 -6.25 8.66
C THR A 114 -4.16 -6.57 9.50
N ALA A 115 -4.54 -7.83 9.54
CA ALA A 115 -5.48 -8.28 10.54
C ALA A 115 -4.90 -8.03 11.94
N SER A 116 -5.71 -7.53 12.86
CA SER A 116 -5.27 -7.12 14.18
C SER A 116 -4.63 -8.27 14.95
N ALA A 117 -3.43 -8.04 15.43
CA ALA A 117 -2.61 -8.84 16.34
C ALA A 117 -2.03 -10.13 15.77
N GLY A 118 -0.81 -10.42 16.18
CA GLY A 118 -0.11 -11.66 15.99
C GLY A 118 1.27 -11.50 15.40
N LEU A 119 1.88 -12.64 15.09
CA LEU A 119 3.24 -12.73 14.55
C LEU A 119 3.43 -11.93 13.27
N SER A 120 2.40 -11.85 12.43
CA SER A 120 2.45 -11.08 11.18
C SER A 120 2.72 -9.59 11.41
N LYS A 121 2.10 -9.00 12.43
CA LYS A 121 2.32 -7.58 12.77
C LYS A 121 3.75 -7.32 13.21
N MET A 122 4.31 -8.20 14.06
CA MET A 122 5.70 -8.10 14.52
C MET A 122 6.68 -8.23 13.35
N ALA A 123 6.45 -9.17 12.45
CA ALA A 123 7.28 -9.36 11.27
C ALA A 123 7.28 -8.11 10.36
N TYR A 124 6.13 -7.48 10.19
CA TYR A 124 6.03 -6.22 9.43
C TYR A 124 6.71 -5.05 10.15
N GLU A 125 6.62 -4.98 11.46
CA GLU A 125 7.32 -3.94 12.24
C GLU A 125 8.84 -4.08 12.12
N ASP A 126 9.37 -5.31 12.19
CA ASP A 126 10.79 -5.57 11.98
C ASP A 126 11.22 -5.20 10.55
N ALA A 127 10.40 -5.55 9.56
CA ALA A 127 10.64 -5.17 8.17
C ALA A 127 10.59 -3.65 7.98
N ALA A 128 9.72 -2.94 8.69
CA ALA A 128 9.63 -1.49 8.63
C ALA A 128 10.92 -0.80 9.09
N HIS A 129 11.53 -1.29 10.16
CA HIS A 129 12.83 -0.78 10.61
C HIS A 129 13.92 -0.98 9.56
N ALA A 130 13.95 -2.13 8.92
CA ALA A 130 14.91 -2.40 7.85
C ALA A 130 14.67 -1.50 6.63
N MET A 131 13.42 -1.21 6.30
CA MET A 131 13.06 -0.37 5.15
C MET A 131 13.39 1.10 5.36
N ASP A 132 13.28 1.62 6.59
CA ASP A 132 13.66 3.00 6.92
C ASP A 132 15.10 3.30 6.53
N SER A 133 16.01 2.32 6.64
CA SER A 133 17.41 2.47 6.23
C SER A 133 17.61 2.58 4.71
N HIS A 134 16.61 2.20 3.91
CA HIS A 134 16.61 2.28 2.45
C HIS A 134 15.85 3.50 1.92
N GLY A 135 15.37 4.38 2.80
CA GLY A 135 14.63 5.58 2.41
C GLY A 135 13.15 5.37 2.17
N LEU A 136 12.62 4.19 2.48
CA LEU A 136 11.18 3.90 2.43
C LEU A 136 10.62 3.85 3.85
N SER A 137 9.71 4.76 4.17
CA SER A 137 8.96 4.69 5.42
C SER A 137 7.82 3.68 5.28
N MET A 138 7.84 2.65 6.12
CA MET A 138 6.78 1.66 6.19
C MET A 138 6.16 1.64 7.58
N ARG A 139 4.84 1.57 7.64
CA ARG A 139 4.09 1.48 8.91
C ARG A 139 2.94 0.50 8.75
N THR A 140 2.55 -0.14 9.85
CA THR A 140 1.42 -1.07 9.90
C THR A 140 0.22 -0.44 10.57
N PHE A 141 -0.96 -0.82 10.11
CA PHE A 141 -2.25 -0.31 10.58
C PHE A 141 -3.27 -1.43 10.68
N ASP A 142 -4.24 -1.27 11.56
CA ASP A 142 -5.41 -2.16 11.67
C ASP A 142 -6.58 -1.67 10.80
N SER A 143 -6.53 -0.43 10.36
CA SER A 143 -7.59 0.26 9.62
C SER A 143 -7.07 0.82 8.31
N VAL A 144 -7.83 0.60 7.25
CA VAL A 144 -7.53 1.17 5.92
C VAL A 144 -7.62 2.69 5.95
N ALA A 145 -8.57 3.26 6.71
CA ALA A 145 -8.71 4.71 6.83
C ALA A 145 -7.46 5.36 7.44
N GLU A 146 -6.96 4.80 8.53
CA GLU A 146 -5.72 5.30 9.18
C GLU A 146 -4.49 5.11 8.28
N ALA A 147 -4.38 3.96 7.64
CA ALA A 147 -3.31 3.67 6.69
C ALA A 147 -3.28 4.69 5.55
N THR A 148 -4.44 4.98 4.98
CA THR A 148 -4.58 5.94 3.89
C THR A 148 -4.20 7.35 4.32
N THR A 149 -4.67 7.79 5.47
CA THR A 149 -4.33 9.10 6.03
C THR A 149 -2.81 9.23 6.19
N TRP A 150 -2.18 8.25 6.80
CA TRP A 150 -0.73 8.28 6.98
C TRP A 150 0.03 8.22 5.65
N ALA A 151 -0.39 7.38 4.72
CA ALA A 151 0.26 7.24 3.42
C ALA A 151 0.23 8.57 2.64
N LEU A 152 -0.87 9.31 2.73
CA LEU A 152 -1.03 10.58 2.03
C LEU A 152 -0.33 11.75 2.72
N THR A 153 -0.31 11.77 4.04
CA THR A 153 0.16 12.94 4.82
C THR A 153 1.48 12.68 5.54
N GLY A 154 1.84 11.43 5.80
CA GLY A 154 2.94 11.06 6.70
C GLY A 154 2.62 11.31 8.17
N LEU A 155 1.40 11.72 8.50
CA LEU A 155 0.96 12.01 9.85
C LEU A 155 0.06 10.91 10.38
N LYS A 156 0.23 10.53 11.64
CA LYS A 156 -0.69 9.61 12.31
C LYS A 156 -1.99 10.35 12.60
N PRO A 157 -3.15 9.66 12.45
CA PRO A 157 -4.42 10.23 12.86
C PRO A 157 -4.37 10.60 14.35
N VAL A 158 -4.97 11.74 14.69
CA VAL A 158 -5.11 12.15 16.09
C VAL A 158 -6.16 11.25 16.72
N ALA A 159 -5.80 10.58 17.83
CA ALA A 159 -6.75 9.84 18.64
C ALA A 159 -7.72 10.83 19.29
N LEU A 160 -8.98 10.72 18.93
CA LEU A 160 -10.04 11.51 19.53
C LEU A 160 -10.63 10.80 20.75
#